data_659587d63bc724d34491bd4ad00e569f
#
_entry.id   659587d63bc724d34491bd4ad00e569f
#
_cell.length_a   1.000
_cell.length_b   1.000
_cell.length_c   1.000
_cell.angle_alpha   90.00
_cell.angle_beta   90.00
_cell.angle_gamma   90.00
#
_symmetry.space_group_name_H-M   'P 1'
#
loop_
_entity.id
_entity.type
_entity.pdbx_description
1 polymer ?
#
loop_
_entity_poly.entity_id
_entity_poly.type
_entity_poly.pdbx_seq_one_letter_code
_entity_poly.pdbx_strand_id
1 'polypeptide(L)'
;MEETKNEKENCDIITGSCNDRDNGVGCGSKEDTKTSDTKTEQTDDKKDADEKTELADDEYQYVSAADAVKADGVHVLDVREWDNYVKGRVANSEWCPIFPLEDDSLVDEMTTYAKDHLNDGKDIYVICNSGKRGAEKATGVLRDAGIEATSIYTVEGGAEALAKENGALITDRTEENIDWKYVSGKDAVDKVGDKDVQFLDVRDDDTYKAGHLKGTLQCSLKEFDTPEAQTEMYNLAKDKMDKEEPVYILCYSGNKCAKTAISVMKDAGFDTDNLFIIENGAKDGDVSAAFVTE
;
A
#
# COMPACT_ATOMS: atom_id res chain seq x y z
N MET A 1 23.64 -40.32 34.78
CA MET A 1 23.11 -39.94 36.10
C MET A 1 22.92 -38.44 36.08
N GLU A 2 21.77 -37.87 36.04
CA GLU A 2 20.42 -38.24 36.49
C GLU A 2 19.37 -37.65 35.56
N GLU A 3 18.36 -38.44 35.29
CA GLU A 3 17.08 -38.05 34.70
C GLU A 3 16.19 -37.38 35.76
N THR A 4 15.33 -36.45 35.34
CA THR A 4 13.95 -36.28 35.88
C THR A 4 13.18 -35.44 34.91
N LYS A 5 12.23 -35.97 34.22
CA LYS A 5 10.79 -36.28 34.40
C LYS A 5 9.89 -35.03 34.24
N ASN A 6 9.26 -35.04 33.11
CA ASN A 6 7.84 -34.88 32.73
C ASN A 6 6.85 -34.55 33.86
N GLU A 7 6.04 -33.50 33.64
CA GLU A 7 4.64 -33.49 34.08
C GLU A 7 3.75 -32.74 33.09
N LYS A 8 2.78 -33.51 32.59
CA LYS A 8 1.60 -33.06 31.87
C LYS A 8 0.52 -32.75 32.90
N GLU A 9 -0.17 -31.65 32.81
CA GLU A 9 -1.49 -31.53 33.40
C GLU A 9 -2.51 -31.18 32.35
N ASN A 10 -3.43 -32.11 32.17
CA ASN A 10 -4.75 -31.98 31.56
C ASN A 10 -5.66 -31.25 32.55
N CYS A 11 -6.53 -30.42 32.09
CA CYS A 11 -7.78 -30.13 32.78
C CYS A 11 -8.92 -29.87 31.84
N ASP A 12 -9.88 -30.62 32.02
CA ASP A 12 -11.18 -31.02 31.58
C ASP A 12 -12.19 -29.95 31.13
N ILE A 13 -12.97 -30.46 30.23
CA ILE A 13 -14.26 -30.01 29.70
C ILE A 13 -15.29 -29.98 30.84
N ILE A 14 -16.07 -28.90 30.93
CA ILE A 14 -17.38 -28.91 31.58
C ILE A 14 -18.44 -28.40 30.61
N THR A 15 -19.23 -29.36 30.18
CA THR A 15 -20.56 -29.20 29.56
C THR A 15 -21.61 -29.00 30.66
N GLY A 16 -22.49 -28.04 30.48
CA GLY A 16 -23.63 -27.81 31.36
C GLY A 16 -24.81 -27.25 30.58
N SER A 17 -25.67 -28.17 30.17
CA SER A 17 -27.03 -27.94 29.67
C SER A 17 -28.04 -27.96 30.82
N CYS A 18 -29.09 -27.16 30.76
CA CYS A 18 -30.50 -27.43 31.20
C CYS A 18 -31.24 -26.08 31.17
N ASN A 19 -32.16 -25.94 30.30
CA ASN A 19 -33.63 -26.32 30.35
C ASN A 19 -34.47 -25.62 31.41
N ASP A 20 -35.44 -24.94 30.85
CA ASP A 20 -36.90 -25.03 30.97
C ASP A 20 -37.70 -24.09 31.89
N ARG A 21 -38.78 -23.60 31.23
CA ARG A 21 -40.15 -23.33 31.74
C ARG A 21 -40.37 -22.09 32.61
N ASP A 22 -41.47 -21.41 32.55
CA ASP A 22 -42.75 -21.45 31.87
C ASP A 22 -43.58 -20.20 32.28
N ASN A 23 -44.52 -19.82 31.43
CA ASN A 23 -45.84 -19.25 31.79
C ASN A 23 -46.05 -17.90 32.50
N GLY A 24 -46.93 -17.11 31.86
CA GLY A 24 -47.76 -16.12 32.56
C GLY A 24 -48.47 -15.11 31.66
N VAL A 25 -49.52 -15.52 31.09
CA VAL A 25 -50.82 -15.01 30.66
C VAL A 25 -51.36 -13.75 31.41
N GLY A 26 -52.02 -12.85 30.59
CA GLY A 26 -52.99 -11.87 31.08
C GLY A 26 -53.04 -10.63 30.17
N CYS A 27 -53.86 -10.55 29.24
CA CYS A 27 -55.31 -10.36 29.03
C CYS A 27 -55.84 -8.92 29.28
N GLY A 28 -56.44 -8.39 28.19
CA GLY A 28 -57.54 -7.43 28.21
C GLY A 28 -57.19 -6.03 27.73
N SER A 29 -57.88 -5.40 26.88
CA SER A 29 -59.03 -5.48 26.05
C SER A 29 -59.22 -4.18 25.26
N LYS A 30 -59.63 -4.30 24.01
CA LYS A 30 -60.68 -3.57 23.24
C LYS A 30 -60.60 -2.04 23.13
N GLU A 31 -60.90 -1.41 22.09
CA GLU A 31 -61.75 -1.42 20.86
C GLU A 31 -61.42 -0.09 20.13
N ASP A 32 -61.60 0.23 18.89
CA ASP A 32 -62.44 -0.20 17.75
C ASP A 32 -61.95 0.46 16.44
N THR A 33 -62.08 -0.32 15.37
CA THR A 33 -62.53 -0.02 14.00
C THR A 33 -62.24 1.30 13.28
N LYS A 34 -61.58 1.24 12.11
CA LYS A 34 -62.31 1.40 10.82
C LYS A 34 -61.45 0.97 9.60
N THR A 35 -62.05 0.08 8.85
CA THR A 35 -61.77 -0.41 7.50
C THR A 35 -61.65 0.70 6.44
N SER A 36 -60.67 0.57 5.54
CA SER A 36 -60.98 0.74 4.10
C SER A 36 -59.96 -0.01 3.25
N ASP A 37 -60.47 -0.92 2.44
CA ASP A 37 -59.78 -1.65 1.38
C ASP A 37 -59.21 -0.72 0.32
N THR A 38 -58.01 -1.02 -0.17
CA THR A 38 -57.68 -0.77 -1.58
C THR A 38 -56.52 -1.67 -2.02
N LYS A 39 -56.85 -2.65 -2.80
CA LYS A 39 -56.21 -3.27 -3.98
C LYS A 39 -54.66 -3.28 -4.07
N THR A 40 -54.13 -4.48 -4.01
CA THR A 40 -52.85 -4.93 -4.52
C THR A 40 -52.76 -4.73 -6.03
N GLU A 41 -51.82 -3.96 -6.49
CA GLU A 41 -51.24 -4.07 -7.83
C GLU A 41 -49.76 -4.39 -7.70
N GLN A 42 -49.42 -5.60 -8.18
CA GLN A 42 -48.05 -5.98 -8.50
C GLN A 42 -47.59 -5.13 -9.69
N THR A 43 -46.51 -4.37 -9.49
CA THR A 43 -45.73 -3.84 -10.60
C THR A 43 -44.37 -4.50 -10.56
N ASP A 44 -44.03 -5.17 -11.66
CA ASP A 44 -42.74 -5.74 -11.98
C ASP A 44 -41.66 -4.62 -11.93
N ASP A 45 -40.72 -4.74 -11.00
CA ASP A 45 -39.52 -3.92 -10.98
C ASP A 45 -38.59 -4.37 -12.09
N LYS A 46 -38.62 -3.66 -13.20
CA LYS A 46 -37.50 -3.57 -14.12
C LYS A 46 -36.37 -2.83 -13.41
N LYS A 47 -35.26 -3.53 -13.26
CA LYS A 47 -33.99 -3.00 -12.87
C LYS A 47 -33.53 -1.98 -13.93
N ASP A 48 -33.73 -0.70 -13.66
CA ASP A 48 -33.15 0.37 -14.44
C ASP A 48 -31.66 0.45 -14.14
N ALA A 49 -30.90 0.60 -15.23
CA ALA A 49 -29.46 0.82 -15.21
C ALA A 49 -29.13 2.12 -14.46
N ASP A 50 -28.08 2.11 -13.67
CA ASP A 50 -27.53 3.24 -12.92
C ASP A 50 -27.37 4.47 -13.81
N GLU A 51 -28.23 5.45 -13.61
CA GLU A 51 -28.04 6.82 -14.04
C GLU A 51 -27.02 7.42 -13.05
N LYS A 52 -25.74 7.49 -13.45
CA LYS A 52 -24.72 8.17 -12.65
C LYS A 52 -25.19 9.61 -12.45
N THR A 53 -25.60 9.94 -11.24
CA THR A 53 -25.97 11.31 -10.86
C THR A 53 -24.71 12.17 -10.91
N GLU A 54 -24.67 13.23 -11.70
CA GLU A 54 -23.59 14.20 -11.70
C GLU A 54 -23.51 14.84 -10.30
N LEU A 55 -22.32 14.77 -9.66
CA LEU A 55 -22.06 15.44 -8.40
C LEU A 55 -21.77 16.93 -8.64
N ALA A 56 -22.25 17.80 -7.76
CA ALA A 56 -21.89 19.21 -7.79
C ALA A 56 -20.39 19.40 -7.48
N ASP A 57 -19.79 20.50 -7.96
CA ASP A 57 -18.35 20.78 -7.82
C ASP A 57 -17.88 20.85 -6.36
N ASP A 58 -18.77 21.17 -5.43
CA ASP A 58 -18.52 21.26 -3.98
C ASP A 58 -18.97 20.01 -3.21
N GLU A 59 -19.45 18.98 -3.89
CA GLU A 59 -19.91 17.73 -3.27
C GLU A 59 -18.77 16.71 -3.26
N TYR A 60 -18.52 16.10 -2.08
CA TYR A 60 -17.47 15.11 -1.87
C TYR A 60 -18.08 13.78 -1.46
N GLN A 61 -17.51 12.68 -1.96
CA GLN A 61 -17.86 11.33 -1.55
C GLN A 61 -16.89 10.82 -0.50
N TYR A 62 -17.38 9.93 0.35
CA TYR A 62 -16.59 9.38 1.44
C TYR A 62 -16.71 7.86 1.48
N VAL A 63 -15.63 7.21 1.90
CA VAL A 63 -15.58 5.78 2.19
C VAL A 63 -15.06 5.61 3.63
N SER A 64 -15.63 4.67 4.39
CA SER A 64 -15.12 4.40 5.73
C SER A 64 -13.71 3.81 5.69
N ALA A 65 -12.89 4.06 6.72
CA ALA A 65 -11.57 3.45 6.83
C ALA A 65 -11.62 1.91 6.79
N ALA A 66 -12.64 1.32 7.44
CA ALA A 66 -12.84 -0.13 7.46
C ALA A 66 -13.18 -0.73 6.09
N ASP A 67 -13.87 0.01 5.23
CA ASP A 67 -14.20 -0.44 3.87
C ASP A 67 -13.03 -0.16 2.92
N ALA A 68 -12.32 0.96 3.10
CA ALA A 68 -11.13 1.27 2.31
C ALA A 68 -10.03 0.20 2.44
N VAL A 69 -9.84 -0.38 3.63
CA VAL A 69 -8.88 -1.48 3.86
C VAL A 69 -9.26 -2.77 3.13
N LYS A 70 -10.55 -2.99 2.87
CA LYS A 70 -11.06 -4.22 2.24
C LYS A 70 -11.27 -4.07 0.74
N ALA A 71 -11.12 -2.86 0.22
CA ALA A 71 -11.38 -2.59 -1.18
C ALA A 71 -10.42 -3.34 -2.09
N ASP A 72 -10.93 -3.86 -3.19
CA ASP A 72 -10.19 -4.53 -4.24
C ASP A 72 -10.57 -3.93 -5.59
N GLY A 73 -9.61 -3.86 -6.51
CA GLY A 73 -9.84 -3.30 -7.84
C GLY A 73 -10.03 -1.79 -7.88
N VAL A 74 -9.62 -1.06 -6.83
CA VAL A 74 -9.63 0.41 -6.74
C VAL A 74 -8.21 0.94 -6.69
N HIS A 75 -8.03 2.21 -7.00
CA HIS A 75 -6.80 2.94 -6.67
C HIS A 75 -6.87 3.45 -5.22
N VAL A 76 -5.80 3.26 -4.47
CA VAL A 76 -5.64 3.84 -3.14
C VAL A 76 -4.54 4.90 -3.22
N LEU A 77 -4.94 6.16 -3.32
CA LEU A 77 -4.03 7.29 -3.51
C LEU A 77 -3.70 7.96 -2.18
N ASP A 78 -2.47 7.81 -1.72
CA ASP A 78 -1.96 8.47 -0.52
C ASP A 78 -1.31 9.81 -0.89
N VAL A 79 -1.89 10.89 -0.40
CA VAL A 79 -1.47 12.26 -0.73
C VAL A 79 -0.72 12.96 0.41
N ARG A 80 -0.29 12.18 1.41
CA ARG A 80 0.49 12.69 2.54
C ARG A 80 1.93 13.00 2.13
N GLU A 81 2.57 13.88 2.88
CA GLU A 81 4.03 14.07 2.81
C GLU A 81 4.78 12.76 3.17
N TRP A 82 6.01 12.61 2.65
CA TRP A 82 6.84 11.42 2.85
C TRP A 82 6.96 11.00 4.31
N ASP A 83 7.24 11.94 5.21
CA ASP A 83 7.45 11.68 6.64
C ASP A 83 6.26 11.01 7.34
N ASN A 84 5.05 11.21 6.84
CA ASN A 84 3.85 10.56 7.35
C ASN A 84 3.53 9.27 6.60
N TYR A 85 3.74 9.25 5.29
CA TYR A 85 3.52 8.09 4.45
C TYR A 85 4.44 6.92 4.84
N VAL A 86 5.75 7.17 4.99
CA VAL A 86 6.75 6.14 5.30
C VAL A 86 6.55 5.48 6.67
N LYS A 87 5.91 6.16 7.63
CA LYS A 87 5.61 5.61 8.97
C LYS A 87 4.50 4.55 8.99
N GLY A 88 3.78 4.44 7.90
CA GLY A 88 2.74 3.44 7.70
C GLY A 88 1.77 3.87 6.61
N ARG A 89 1.52 2.99 5.68
CA ARG A 89 0.68 3.19 4.51
C ARG A 89 -0.21 1.96 4.26
N VAL A 90 -1.28 2.15 3.51
CA VAL A 90 -2.08 1.01 3.04
C VAL A 90 -1.23 0.21 2.04
N ALA A 91 -1.26 -1.12 2.14
CA ALA A 91 -0.57 -1.99 1.18
C ALA A 91 -1.00 -1.68 -0.26
N ASN A 92 -0.04 -1.66 -1.18
CA ASN A 92 -0.25 -1.33 -2.60
C ASN A 92 -0.78 0.10 -2.87
N SER A 93 -0.77 1.00 -1.87
CA SER A 93 -1.15 2.39 -2.13
C SER A 93 -0.17 3.07 -3.08
N GLU A 94 -0.72 3.96 -3.88
CA GLU A 94 0.02 4.83 -4.77
C GLU A 94 0.32 6.14 -4.03
N TRP A 95 1.55 6.63 -4.11
CA TRP A 95 1.95 7.84 -3.41
C TRP A 95 2.13 9.00 -4.38
N CYS A 96 1.31 10.02 -4.19
CA CYS A 96 1.42 11.27 -4.93
C CYS A 96 1.09 12.44 -3.98
N PRO A 97 2.10 13.07 -3.36
CA PRO A 97 1.89 14.03 -2.29
C PRO A 97 1.27 15.33 -2.78
N ILE A 98 0.46 15.96 -1.91
CA ILE A 98 -0.14 17.28 -2.17
C ILE A 98 0.26 18.32 -1.10
N PHE A 99 1.12 17.95 -0.18
CA PHE A 99 1.61 18.83 0.86
C PHE A 99 3.08 19.22 0.63
N PRO A 100 3.43 20.52 0.84
CA PRO A 100 2.57 21.59 1.38
C PRO A 100 1.49 22.04 0.39
N LEU A 101 0.29 22.40 0.89
CA LEU A 101 -0.86 22.72 0.06
C LEU A 101 -0.66 23.99 -0.82
N GLU A 102 0.32 24.80 -0.50
CA GLU A 102 0.66 26.04 -1.19
C GLU A 102 1.66 25.81 -2.36
N ASP A 103 2.13 24.59 -2.55
CA ASP A 103 3.07 24.24 -3.62
C ASP A 103 2.31 23.85 -4.89
N ASP A 104 2.37 24.72 -5.89
CA ASP A 104 1.69 24.51 -7.15
C ASP A 104 2.39 23.44 -8.02
N SER A 105 3.70 23.16 -7.79
CA SER A 105 4.41 22.10 -8.52
C SER A 105 3.84 20.73 -8.20
N LEU A 106 3.36 20.49 -6.97
CA LEU A 106 2.71 19.24 -6.57
C LEU A 106 1.34 19.07 -7.25
N VAL A 107 0.67 20.18 -7.59
CA VAL A 107 -0.59 20.13 -8.37
C VAL A 107 -0.30 19.67 -9.80
N ASP A 108 0.76 20.18 -10.42
CA ASP A 108 1.16 19.79 -11.77
C ASP A 108 1.62 18.31 -11.81
N GLU A 109 2.39 17.88 -10.81
CA GLU A 109 2.81 16.47 -10.65
C GLU A 109 1.59 15.55 -10.49
N MET A 110 0.66 15.87 -9.59
CA MET A 110 -0.56 15.10 -9.38
C MET A 110 -1.46 15.08 -10.61
N THR A 111 -1.57 16.20 -11.33
CA THR A 111 -2.34 16.27 -12.58
C THR A 111 -1.78 15.32 -13.64
N THR A 112 -0.46 15.27 -13.76
CA THR A 112 0.23 14.37 -14.68
C THR A 112 0.02 12.91 -14.25
N TYR A 113 0.26 12.62 -12.97
CA TYR A 113 0.07 11.29 -12.40
C TYR A 113 -1.37 10.78 -12.60
N ALA A 114 -2.35 11.63 -12.36
CA ALA A 114 -3.76 11.26 -12.53
C ALA A 114 -4.10 10.88 -13.97
N LYS A 115 -3.60 11.62 -14.95
CA LYS A 115 -3.82 11.34 -16.38
C LYS A 115 -3.16 10.05 -16.83
N ASP A 116 -1.96 9.77 -16.32
CA ASP A 116 -1.14 8.65 -16.77
C ASP A 116 -1.50 7.34 -16.06
N HIS A 117 -1.98 7.40 -14.81
CA HIS A 117 -2.13 6.21 -13.96
C HIS A 117 -3.52 5.98 -13.38
N LEU A 118 -4.35 7.03 -13.21
CA LEU A 118 -5.62 6.92 -12.48
C LEU A 118 -6.88 7.04 -13.37
N ASN A 119 -6.72 7.35 -14.66
CA ASN A 119 -7.85 7.57 -15.57
C ASN A 119 -8.25 6.28 -16.31
N ASP A 120 -8.43 5.20 -15.57
CA ASP A 120 -8.82 3.89 -16.09
C ASP A 120 -10.28 3.48 -15.75
N GLY A 121 -11.01 4.40 -15.12
CA GLY A 121 -12.43 4.22 -14.77
C GLY A 121 -12.68 3.47 -13.44
N LYS A 122 -11.63 3.14 -12.69
CA LYS A 122 -11.77 2.60 -11.34
C LYS A 122 -12.03 3.70 -10.32
N ASP A 123 -12.58 3.30 -9.18
CA ASP A 123 -12.72 4.20 -8.04
C ASP A 123 -11.35 4.53 -7.43
N ILE A 124 -11.21 5.76 -6.92
CA ILE A 124 -10.00 6.27 -6.30
C ILE A 124 -10.30 6.65 -4.85
N TYR A 125 -9.61 6.01 -3.92
CA TYR A 125 -9.72 6.26 -2.49
C TYR A 125 -8.57 7.14 -2.03
N VAL A 126 -8.86 8.41 -1.76
CA VAL A 126 -7.86 9.42 -1.40
C VAL A 126 -7.61 9.40 0.11
N ILE A 127 -6.35 9.21 0.51
CA ILE A 127 -5.89 9.21 1.89
C ILE A 127 -5.04 10.47 2.12
N CYS A 128 -5.48 11.37 3.00
CA CYS A 128 -4.62 12.37 3.61
C CYS A 128 -4.51 12.12 5.13
N ASN A 129 -3.90 13.01 5.89
CA ASN A 129 -3.70 12.78 7.33
C ASN A 129 -5.03 12.59 8.10
N SER A 130 -6.05 13.41 7.82
CA SER A 130 -7.31 13.46 8.59
C SER A 130 -8.59 13.42 7.74
N GLY A 131 -8.50 13.13 6.45
CA GLY A 131 -9.67 13.10 5.55
C GLY A 131 -10.31 14.48 5.30
N LYS A 132 -9.50 15.55 5.24
CA LYS A 132 -9.98 16.94 5.09
C LYS A 132 -9.20 17.67 4.00
N ARG A 133 -8.68 18.87 4.26
CA ARG A 133 -8.06 19.80 3.32
C ARG A 133 -7.15 19.18 2.25
N GLY A 134 -6.31 18.20 2.62
CA GLY A 134 -5.44 17.53 1.65
C GLY A 134 -6.23 16.67 0.67
N ALA A 135 -7.23 15.93 1.14
CA ALA A 135 -8.10 15.15 0.28
C ALA A 135 -9.01 16.03 -0.58
N GLU A 136 -9.53 17.11 -0.01
CA GLU A 136 -10.32 18.12 -0.77
C GLU A 136 -9.51 18.73 -1.92
N LYS A 137 -8.26 19.17 -1.63
CA LYS A 137 -7.36 19.69 -2.68
C LYS A 137 -7.05 18.63 -3.73
N ALA A 138 -6.69 17.41 -3.31
CA ALA A 138 -6.41 16.33 -4.24
C ALA A 138 -7.62 15.97 -5.11
N THR A 139 -8.83 15.89 -4.52
CA THR A 139 -10.08 15.66 -5.27
C THR A 139 -10.30 16.74 -6.33
N GLY A 140 -10.05 18.01 -6.01
CA GLY A 140 -10.13 19.11 -7.00
C GLY A 140 -9.15 18.88 -8.15
N VAL A 141 -7.89 18.57 -7.87
CA VAL A 141 -6.87 18.30 -8.90
C VAL A 141 -7.24 17.08 -9.76
N LEU A 142 -7.76 16.01 -9.16
CA LEU A 142 -8.19 14.81 -9.89
C LEU A 142 -9.35 15.13 -10.85
N ARG A 143 -10.34 15.92 -10.41
CA ARG A 143 -11.45 16.38 -11.26
C ARG A 143 -10.95 17.26 -12.43
N ASP A 144 -10.06 18.19 -12.14
CA ASP A 144 -9.45 19.06 -13.16
C ASP A 144 -8.60 18.24 -14.17
N ALA A 145 -8.04 17.12 -13.74
CA ALA A 145 -7.33 16.16 -14.60
C ALA A 145 -8.27 15.31 -15.48
N GLY A 146 -9.60 15.37 -15.25
CA GLY A 146 -10.61 14.66 -16.01
C GLY A 146 -11.10 13.35 -15.40
N ILE A 147 -10.79 13.10 -14.12
CA ILE A 147 -11.35 11.95 -13.40
C ILE A 147 -12.82 12.23 -13.04
N GLU A 148 -13.68 11.27 -13.29
CA GLU A 148 -15.11 11.35 -12.94
C GLU A 148 -15.30 11.59 -11.44
N ALA A 149 -16.03 12.65 -11.08
CA ALA A 149 -16.26 13.04 -9.69
C ALA A 149 -16.91 11.91 -8.87
N THR A 150 -17.76 11.11 -9.51
CA THR A 150 -18.45 9.95 -8.89
C THR A 150 -17.54 8.75 -8.62
N SER A 151 -16.29 8.78 -9.08
CA SER A 151 -15.29 7.73 -8.82
C SER A 151 -14.25 8.15 -7.79
N ILE A 152 -14.35 9.36 -7.21
CA ILE A 152 -13.36 9.86 -6.24
C ILE A 152 -13.99 9.86 -4.84
N TYR A 153 -13.35 9.15 -3.90
CA TYR A 153 -13.78 9.02 -2.51
C TYR A 153 -12.69 9.45 -1.55
N THR A 154 -13.02 10.25 -0.57
CA THR A 154 -12.13 10.54 0.56
C THR A 154 -12.29 9.47 1.63
N VAL A 155 -11.18 8.89 2.11
CA VAL A 155 -11.21 8.02 3.28
C VAL A 155 -11.54 8.85 4.52
N GLU A 156 -12.68 8.56 5.17
CA GLU A 156 -13.15 9.29 6.35
C GLU A 156 -12.12 9.23 7.48
N GLY A 157 -11.74 10.41 7.98
CA GLY A 157 -10.71 10.53 9.00
C GLY A 157 -9.28 10.21 8.53
N GLY A 158 -9.09 9.86 7.26
CA GLY A 158 -7.78 9.66 6.63
C GLY A 158 -6.92 8.61 7.33
N ALA A 159 -5.60 8.84 7.31
CA ALA A 159 -4.63 7.96 7.98
C ALA A 159 -4.83 7.85 9.49
N GLU A 160 -5.37 8.89 10.15
CA GLU A 160 -5.70 8.85 11.59
C GLU A 160 -6.83 7.83 11.90
N ALA A 161 -7.76 7.64 10.99
CA ALA A 161 -8.81 6.62 11.13
C ALA A 161 -8.27 5.23 10.74
N LEU A 162 -7.53 5.13 9.64
CA LEU A 162 -6.88 3.88 9.21
C LEU A 162 -5.95 3.32 10.29
N ALA A 163 -5.23 4.16 11.04
CA ALA A 163 -4.37 3.72 12.15
C ALA A 163 -5.13 2.99 13.29
N LYS A 164 -6.45 3.10 13.35
CA LYS A 164 -7.30 2.39 14.33
C LYS A 164 -7.78 1.04 13.81
N GLU A 165 -7.69 0.82 12.51
CA GLU A 165 -8.01 -0.46 11.87
C GLU A 165 -6.78 -1.38 11.94
N ASN A 166 -6.97 -2.60 12.44
CA ASN A 166 -5.87 -3.52 12.66
C ASN A 166 -5.20 -3.93 11.33
N GLY A 167 -3.90 -3.63 11.21
CA GLY A 167 -3.10 -3.99 10.04
C GLY A 167 -3.38 -3.14 8.80
N ALA A 168 -4.14 -2.05 8.90
CA ALA A 168 -4.44 -1.18 7.77
C ALA A 168 -3.21 -0.38 7.30
N LEU A 169 -2.37 0.04 8.23
CA LEU A 169 -1.12 0.74 7.92
C LEU A 169 0.07 -0.18 8.22
N ILE A 170 0.89 -0.39 7.22
CA ILE A 170 2.09 -1.23 7.28
C ILE A 170 3.32 -0.46 6.83
N THR A 171 4.48 -0.89 7.30
CA THR A 171 5.81 -0.41 6.86
C THR A 171 6.53 -1.43 5.96
N ASP A 172 6.13 -2.69 5.99
CA ASP A 172 6.65 -3.73 5.09
C ASP A 172 6.21 -3.42 3.64
N ARG A 173 7.16 -3.50 2.70
CA ARG A 173 6.96 -3.23 1.27
C ARG A 173 7.21 -4.46 0.39
N THR A 174 7.39 -5.61 0.99
CA THR A 174 7.68 -6.85 0.26
C THR A 174 6.42 -7.54 -0.28
N GLU A 175 5.26 -7.17 0.27
CA GLU A 175 3.94 -7.65 -0.15
C GLU A 175 3.26 -6.73 -1.19
N GLU A 176 4.06 -5.88 -1.85
CA GLU A 176 3.58 -5.01 -2.93
C GLU A 176 3.18 -5.80 -4.18
N ASN A 177 2.14 -5.32 -4.86
CA ASN A 177 1.73 -5.86 -6.16
C ASN A 177 2.61 -5.27 -7.28
N ILE A 178 3.90 -5.63 -7.27
CA ILE A 178 4.91 -5.23 -8.27
C ILE A 178 5.35 -6.47 -9.04
N ASP A 179 5.47 -6.34 -10.35
CA ASP A 179 6.08 -7.37 -11.20
C ASP A 179 7.61 -7.38 -10.97
N TRP A 180 8.02 -8.22 -10.00
CA TRP A 180 9.43 -8.32 -9.59
C TRP A 180 10.29 -8.91 -10.71
N LYS A 181 11.20 -8.11 -11.28
CA LYS A 181 12.12 -8.55 -12.31
C LYS A 181 13.46 -9.01 -11.73
N TYR A 182 14.03 -10.00 -12.37
CA TYR A 182 15.28 -10.61 -11.92
C TYR A 182 16.31 -10.65 -13.04
N VAL A 183 17.58 -10.54 -12.64
CA VAL A 183 18.74 -10.75 -13.51
C VAL A 183 19.62 -11.83 -12.88
N SER A 184 20.18 -12.75 -13.69
CA SER A 184 21.09 -13.77 -13.17
C SER A 184 22.36 -13.14 -12.59
N GLY A 185 22.98 -13.79 -11.60
CA GLY A 185 24.23 -13.31 -11.01
C GLY A 185 25.32 -13.13 -12.07
N LYS A 186 25.42 -14.07 -13.02
CA LYS A 186 26.38 -13.99 -14.13
C LYS A 186 26.12 -12.77 -15.02
N ASP A 187 24.88 -12.56 -15.48
CA ASP A 187 24.55 -11.44 -16.38
C ASP A 187 24.75 -10.10 -15.66
N ALA A 188 24.47 -10.04 -14.36
CA ALA A 188 24.75 -8.86 -13.56
C ALA A 188 26.26 -8.58 -13.47
N VAL A 189 27.09 -9.59 -13.20
CA VAL A 189 28.55 -9.44 -13.12
C VAL A 189 29.16 -9.00 -14.47
N ASP A 190 28.65 -9.54 -15.59
CA ASP A 190 29.09 -9.15 -16.94
C ASP A 190 28.82 -7.66 -17.23
N LYS A 191 27.94 -6.99 -16.48
CA LYS A 191 27.60 -5.56 -16.56
C LYS A 191 28.35 -4.66 -15.59
N VAL A 192 29.15 -5.21 -14.70
CA VAL A 192 29.93 -4.40 -13.75
C VAL A 192 30.91 -3.48 -14.48
N GLY A 193 30.73 -2.17 -14.29
CA GLY A 193 31.51 -1.13 -14.96
C GLY A 193 30.95 -0.65 -16.30
N ASP A 194 29.82 -1.22 -16.74
CA ASP A 194 29.02 -0.65 -17.82
C ASP A 194 28.43 0.68 -17.35
N LYS A 195 28.43 1.68 -18.21
CA LYS A 195 27.93 3.03 -17.87
C LYS A 195 26.42 3.16 -18.02
N ASP A 196 25.81 2.23 -18.74
CA ASP A 196 24.39 2.22 -19.05
C ASP A 196 23.59 1.38 -18.02
N VAL A 197 24.23 1.00 -16.89
CA VAL A 197 23.61 0.23 -15.81
C VAL A 197 24.14 0.71 -14.46
N GLN A 198 23.22 0.99 -13.56
CA GLN A 198 23.52 1.34 -12.19
C GLN A 198 23.47 0.10 -11.28
N PHE A 199 24.32 0.07 -10.27
CA PHE A 199 24.31 -0.98 -9.26
C PHE A 199 24.01 -0.39 -7.88
N LEU A 200 23.12 -1.03 -7.15
CA LEU A 200 22.71 -0.68 -5.79
C LEU A 200 22.90 -1.89 -4.86
N ASP A 201 23.74 -1.74 -3.83
CA ASP A 201 23.89 -2.74 -2.78
C ASP A 201 23.11 -2.31 -1.53
N VAL A 202 22.10 -3.11 -1.15
CA VAL A 202 21.23 -2.80 0.00
C VAL A 202 21.57 -3.64 1.24
N ARG A 203 22.77 -4.22 1.28
CA ARG A 203 23.27 -4.91 2.47
C ARG A 203 23.83 -3.88 3.47
N ASP A 204 24.01 -4.31 4.72
CA ASP A 204 24.60 -3.45 5.75
C ASP A 204 26.07 -3.09 5.44
N ASP A 205 26.53 -2.00 6.06
CA ASP A 205 27.86 -1.41 5.85
C ASP A 205 29.00 -2.39 6.07
N ASP A 206 28.93 -3.21 7.12
CA ASP A 206 29.99 -4.17 7.44
C ASP A 206 30.08 -5.25 6.37
N THR A 207 28.93 -5.73 5.90
CA THR A 207 28.84 -6.72 4.82
C THR A 207 29.31 -6.13 3.49
N TYR A 208 28.94 -4.88 3.18
CA TYR A 208 29.40 -4.15 2.00
C TYR A 208 30.93 -3.98 2.01
N LYS A 209 31.51 -3.51 3.10
CA LYS A 209 32.97 -3.30 3.26
C LYS A 209 33.75 -4.63 3.17
N ALA A 210 33.17 -5.72 3.63
CA ALA A 210 33.79 -7.03 3.51
C ALA A 210 33.90 -7.56 2.07
N GLY A 211 33.03 -7.05 1.16
CA GLY A 211 33.09 -7.35 -0.26
C GLY A 211 31.82 -6.86 -0.99
N HIS A 212 32.03 -6.15 -2.09
CA HIS A 212 30.95 -5.58 -2.91
C HIS A 212 31.32 -5.60 -4.40
N LEU A 213 30.34 -5.40 -5.28
CA LEU A 213 30.60 -5.20 -6.71
C LEU A 213 31.18 -3.79 -6.94
N LYS A 214 32.20 -3.71 -7.80
CA LYS A 214 32.89 -2.44 -8.05
C LYS A 214 31.95 -1.37 -8.62
N GLY A 215 31.97 -0.17 -8.02
CA GLY A 215 31.20 0.98 -8.49
C GLY A 215 29.74 0.99 -8.06
N THR A 216 29.36 0.13 -7.14
CA THR A 216 28.01 0.02 -6.60
C THR A 216 27.72 1.17 -5.62
N LEU A 217 26.57 1.80 -5.74
CA LEU A 217 26.01 2.65 -4.68
C LEU A 217 25.55 1.77 -3.51
N GLN A 218 25.65 2.29 -2.28
CA GLN A 218 25.28 1.53 -1.09
C GLN A 218 24.25 2.29 -0.27
N CYS A 219 23.20 1.56 0.18
CA CYS A 219 22.22 2.02 1.15
C CYS A 219 21.71 0.83 1.96
N SER A 220 21.95 0.80 3.26
CA SER A 220 21.55 -0.33 4.09
C SER A 220 20.03 -0.43 4.25
N LEU A 221 19.46 -1.54 3.76
CA LEU A 221 18.08 -1.95 4.05
C LEU A 221 18.05 -3.22 4.91
N LYS A 222 19.00 -3.35 5.84
CA LYS A 222 18.98 -4.45 6.81
C LYS A 222 17.72 -4.40 7.67
N GLU A 223 17.38 -3.21 8.14
CA GLU A 223 16.15 -2.91 8.85
C GLU A 223 15.10 -2.37 7.85
N PHE A 224 14.79 -3.19 6.83
CA PHE A 224 14.04 -2.80 5.63
C PHE A 224 12.62 -2.26 5.92
N ASP A 225 12.03 -2.58 7.06
CA ASP A 225 10.69 -2.19 7.50
C ASP A 225 10.69 -0.94 8.42
N THR A 226 11.84 -0.27 8.58
CA THR A 226 11.90 0.98 9.35
C THR A 226 11.74 2.21 8.46
N PRO A 227 11.03 3.25 8.94
CA PRO A 227 10.89 4.52 8.23
C PRO A 227 12.23 5.17 7.89
N GLU A 228 13.22 5.06 8.80
CA GLU A 228 14.54 5.64 8.67
C GLU A 228 15.29 5.03 7.47
N ALA A 229 15.39 3.70 7.40
CA ALA A 229 16.07 3.01 6.31
C ALA A 229 15.38 3.27 4.95
N GLN A 230 14.05 3.30 4.93
CA GLN A 230 13.30 3.62 3.72
C GLN A 230 13.48 5.07 3.29
N THR A 231 13.60 6.00 4.23
CA THR A 231 13.88 7.42 3.93
C THR A 231 15.28 7.62 3.39
N GLU A 232 16.28 6.93 3.94
CA GLU A 232 17.66 6.97 3.39
C GLU A 232 17.68 6.43 1.96
N MET A 233 16.97 5.34 1.69
CA MET A 233 16.85 4.77 0.34
C MET A 233 16.14 5.73 -0.62
N TYR A 234 15.04 6.36 -0.20
CA TYR A 234 14.31 7.35 -0.99
C TYR A 234 15.21 8.53 -1.38
N ASN A 235 15.95 9.07 -0.42
CA ASN A 235 16.89 10.19 -0.66
C ASN A 235 18.03 9.76 -1.58
N LEU A 236 18.62 8.58 -1.38
CA LEU A 236 19.67 8.08 -2.27
C LEU A 236 19.16 7.97 -3.71
N ALA A 237 17.97 7.36 -3.90
CA ALA A 237 17.37 7.19 -5.21
C ALA A 237 17.15 8.55 -5.89
N LYS A 238 16.58 9.50 -5.16
CA LYS A 238 16.25 10.83 -5.68
C LYS A 238 17.48 11.69 -6.00
N ASP A 239 18.53 11.62 -5.16
CA ASP A 239 19.66 12.54 -5.23
C ASP A 239 20.84 12.00 -6.04
N LYS A 240 20.96 10.68 -6.20
CA LYS A 240 22.18 10.03 -6.70
C LYS A 240 21.97 9.08 -7.86
N MET A 241 20.74 8.73 -8.19
CA MET A 241 20.45 7.72 -9.22
C MET A 241 19.72 8.33 -10.41
N ASP A 242 20.01 7.81 -11.58
CA ASP A 242 19.33 8.16 -12.83
C ASP A 242 18.10 7.27 -13.03
N LYS A 243 16.95 7.90 -13.25
CA LYS A 243 15.66 7.19 -13.42
C LYS A 243 15.52 6.49 -14.77
N GLU A 244 16.26 6.97 -15.76
CA GLU A 244 16.19 6.45 -17.12
C GLU A 244 17.06 5.19 -17.33
N GLU A 245 18.05 4.96 -16.43
CA GLU A 245 18.98 3.85 -16.53
C GLU A 245 18.52 2.63 -15.71
N PRO A 246 18.69 1.40 -16.21
CA PRO A 246 18.43 0.18 -15.46
C PRO A 246 19.23 0.12 -14.16
N VAL A 247 18.60 -0.39 -13.10
CA VAL A 247 19.24 -0.58 -11.79
C VAL A 247 19.27 -2.05 -11.42
N TYR A 248 20.45 -2.59 -11.14
CA TYR A 248 20.65 -3.93 -10.64
C TYR A 248 20.86 -3.91 -9.13
N ILE A 249 19.97 -4.56 -8.38
CA ILE A 249 19.89 -4.44 -6.94
C ILE A 249 20.43 -5.70 -6.28
N LEU A 250 21.52 -5.54 -5.54
CA LEU A 250 22.17 -6.59 -4.75
C LEU A 250 21.70 -6.55 -3.29
N CYS A 251 21.21 -7.66 -2.80
CA CYS A 251 20.97 -7.85 -1.37
C CYS A 251 21.57 -9.18 -0.91
N TYR A 252 21.29 -9.62 0.31
CA TYR A 252 21.82 -10.87 0.85
C TYR A 252 21.42 -12.13 0.08
N SER A 253 20.18 -12.15 -0.47
CA SER A 253 19.59 -13.36 -1.06
C SER A 253 18.59 -13.10 -2.19
N GLY A 254 18.59 -11.90 -2.80
CA GLY A 254 17.64 -11.56 -3.88
C GLY A 254 16.17 -11.51 -3.41
N ASN A 255 15.89 -10.99 -2.22
CA ASN A 255 14.52 -10.98 -1.70
C ASN A 255 14.19 -9.68 -0.94
N LYS A 256 13.74 -9.73 0.31
CA LYS A 256 13.06 -8.66 1.05
C LYS A 256 13.70 -7.27 0.90
N CYS A 257 14.99 -7.11 1.21
CA CYS A 257 15.65 -5.81 1.11
C CYS A 257 15.63 -5.25 -0.33
N ALA A 258 15.82 -6.11 -1.35
CA ALA A 258 15.79 -5.69 -2.74
C ALA A 258 14.35 -5.29 -3.18
N LYS A 259 13.35 -6.03 -2.74
CA LYS A 259 11.94 -5.69 -2.99
C LYS A 259 11.55 -4.37 -2.33
N THR A 260 11.99 -4.15 -1.09
CA THR A 260 11.79 -2.85 -0.42
C THR A 260 12.48 -1.71 -1.17
N ALA A 261 13.71 -1.93 -1.65
CA ALA A 261 14.39 -0.92 -2.47
C ALA A 261 13.58 -0.55 -3.71
N ILE A 262 13.07 -1.53 -4.45
CA ILE A 262 12.23 -1.30 -5.65
C ILE A 262 10.96 -0.54 -5.30
N SER A 263 10.25 -0.93 -4.24
CA SER A 263 9.03 -0.23 -3.83
C SER A 263 9.30 1.23 -3.43
N VAL A 264 10.41 1.50 -2.75
CA VAL A 264 10.81 2.88 -2.41
C VAL A 264 11.25 3.66 -3.64
N MET A 265 11.97 3.03 -4.57
CA MET A 265 12.38 3.66 -5.83
C MET A 265 11.19 3.99 -6.73
N LYS A 266 10.15 3.12 -6.75
CA LYS A 266 8.87 3.43 -7.40
C LYS A 266 8.28 4.73 -6.87
N ASP A 267 8.22 4.91 -5.55
CA ASP A 267 7.74 6.15 -4.93
C ASP A 267 8.67 7.36 -5.25
N ALA A 268 9.95 7.12 -5.50
CA ALA A 268 10.88 8.16 -5.98
C ALA A 268 10.75 8.45 -7.48
N GLY A 269 9.81 7.79 -8.18
CA GLY A 269 9.48 8.01 -9.58
C GLY A 269 10.30 7.20 -10.58
N PHE A 270 10.88 6.07 -10.17
CA PHE A 270 11.51 5.11 -11.08
C PHE A 270 10.46 4.19 -11.71
N ASP A 271 10.67 3.88 -12.98
CA ASP A 271 9.90 2.82 -13.64
C ASP A 271 10.37 1.46 -13.12
N THR A 272 9.45 0.70 -12.52
CA THR A 272 9.74 -0.65 -12.01
C THR A 272 10.18 -1.63 -13.09
N ASP A 273 9.90 -1.34 -14.36
CA ASP A 273 10.35 -2.12 -15.50
C ASP A 273 11.86 -2.06 -15.72
N ASN A 274 12.51 -1.04 -15.17
CA ASN A 274 13.96 -0.85 -15.22
C ASN A 274 14.68 -1.26 -13.91
N LEU A 275 13.98 -1.90 -12.96
CA LEU A 275 14.55 -2.30 -11.67
C LEU A 275 14.64 -3.82 -11.57
N PHE A 276 15.86 -4.34 -11.38
CA PHE A 276 16.14 -5.77 -11.43
C PHE A 276 16.78 -6.25 -10.13
N ILE A 277 16.23 -7.32 -9.57
CA ILE A 277 16.82 -8.01 -8.42
C ILE A 277 17.88 -9.00 -8.93
N ILE A 278 19.10 -8.94 -8.41
CA ILE A 278 20.11 -9.95 -8.69
C ILE A 278 19.69 -11.26 -8.00
N GLU A 279 19.48 -12.33 -8.81
CA GLU A 279 19.05 -13.64 -8.32
C GLU A 279 20.02 -14.19 -7.26
N ASN A 280 19.47 -14.72 -6.18
CA ASN A 280 20.22 -15.20 -5.02
C ASN A 280 21.09 -14.15 -4.32
N GLY A 281 21.17 -12.90 -4.83
CA GLY A 281 21.95 -11.82 -4.26
C GLY A 281 23.42 -12.19 -4.01
N ALA A 282 23.96 -11.81 -2.86
CA ALA A 282 25.35 -12.11 -2.49
C ALA A 282 25.65 -13.61 -2.25
N LYS A 283 24.64 -14.47 -2.24
CA LYS A 283 24.82 -15.94 -2.16
C LYS A 283 25.10 -16.56 -3.53
N ASP A 284 24.90 -15.82 -4.61
CA ASP A 284 25.24 -16.26 -5.93
C ASP A 284 26.77 -16.42 -6.07
N GLY A 285 27.22 -17.51 -6.70
CA GLY A 285 28.63 -17.84 -6.81
C GLY A 285 29.41 -16.90 -7.72
N ASP A 286 28.83 -16.47 -8.83
CA ASP A 286 29.44 -15.53 -9.78
C ASP A 286 29.53 -14.15 -9.13
N VAL A 287 28.48 -13.70 -8.45
CA VAL A 287 28.42 -12.42 -7.75
C VAL A 287 29.48 -12.35 -6.65
N SER A 288 29.52 -13.35 -5.77
CA SER A 288 30.48 -13.38 -4.64
C SER A 288 31.94 -13.50 -5.09
N ALA A 289 32.20 -14.16 -6.23
CA ALA A 289 33.53 -14.25 -6.81
C ALA A 289 34.02 -12.93 -7.45
N ALA A 290 33.09 -12.02 -7.81
CA ALA A 290 33.36 -10.72 -8.41
C ALA A 290 33.53 -9.60 -7.37
N PHE A 291 33.37 -9.88 -6.08
CA PHE A 291 33.51 -8.87 -5.04
C PHE A 291 34.93 -8.34 -4.94
N VAL A 292 35.03 -7.04 -4.74
CA VAL A 292 36.24 -6.31 -4.38
C VAL A 292 36.14 -5.87 -2.93
N THR A 293 37.29 -5.70 -2.27
CA THR A 293 37.39 -5.06 -0.94
C THR A 293 38.04 -3.71 -1.10
N GLU A 294 37.58 -2.71 -0.39
CA GLU A 294 38.26 -1.40 -0.29
C GLU A 294 39.54 -1.50 0.55
#